data_dac97d72918d9d4351cb79b79d581eea
#
_entry.id   dac97d72918d9d4351cb79b79d581eea
#
_cell.length_a   1.000
_cell.length_b   1.000
_cell.length_c   1.000
_cell.angle_alpha   90.00
_cell.angle_beta   90.00
_cell.angle_gamma   90.00
#
_symmetry.space_group_name_H-M   'P 1'
#
loop_
_entity.id
_entity.type
_entity.pdbx_description
1 polymer ?
#
loop_
_entity_poly.entity_id
_entity_poly.type
_entity_poly.pdbx_seq_one_letter_code
_entity_poly.pdbx_strand_id
1 'polypeptide(L)'
;MTLLEKINETRDFLQAKGVTAPEFGLILGSGLGELAEEIENPIVVDYADIPNWGQSTVVGHAGKLVYGDLSGRKVLALQGRFHFYEGNTMEVVTFPVRIMRALACHSVLVTNAAGGIGYGPGTLMLIKDHINMIGTNPLIGENLEEFGPRFPDLSLIHI
;
A
#
# COMPACT_ATOMS: atom_id res chain seq x y z
N MET A 1 21.00 -7.69 -5.18
CA MET A 1 20.26 -6.40 -5.13
C MET A 1 19.73 -6.24 -3.72
N THR A 2 20.08 -5.16 -3.07
CA THR A 2 19.56 -4.81 -1.74
C THR A 2 18.09 -4.37 -1.83
N LEU A 3 17.39 -4.32 -0.70
CA LEU A 3 16.01 -3.82 -0.67
C LEU A 3 15.92 -2.37 -1.15
N LEU A 4 16.90 -1.53 -0.78
CA LEU A 4 16.94 -0.13 -1.21
C LEU A 4 17.14 0.01 -2.73
N GLU A 5 17.99 -0.82 -3.33
CA GLU A 5 18.18 -0.85 -4.79
C GLU A 5 16.89 -1.26 -5.51
N LYS A 6 16.17 -2.27 -5.00
CA LYS A 6 14.86 -2.68 -5.53
C LYS A 6 13.84 -1.54 -5.46
N ILE A 7 13.79 -0.83 -4.33
CA ILE A 7 12.87 0.30 -4.13
C ILE A 7 13.18 1.43 -5.13
N ASN A 8 14.44 1.78 -5.29
CA ASN A 8 14.85 2.84 -6.21
C ASN A 8 14.53 2.48 -7.66
N GLU A 9 14.85 1.26 -8.10
CA GLU A 9 14.52 0.78 -9.45
C GLU A 9 13.02 0.83 -9.73
N THR A 10 12.21 0.35 -8.80
CA THR A 10 10.74 0.36 -8.92
C THR A 10 10.18 1.79 -8.96
N ARG A 11 10.68 2.68 -8.07
CA ARG A 11 10.31 4.11 -8.09
C ARG A 11 10.62 4.75 -9.42
N ASP A 12 11.85 4.58 -9.92
CA ASP A 12 12.32 5.22 -11.15
C ASP A 12 11.51 4.71 -12.37
N PHE A 13 11.18 3.42 -12.39
CA PHE A 13 10.27 2.85 -13.39
C PHE A 13 8.89 3.50 -13.36
N LEU A 14 8.28 3.64 -12.17
CA LEU A 14 6.96 4.25 -12.05
C LEU A 14 6.99 5.75 -12.40
N GLN A 15 8.04 6.46 -12.03
CA GLN A 15 8.22 7.86 -12.42
C GLN A 15 8.38 8.02 -13.93
N ALA A 16 9.09 7.12 -14.59
CA ALA A 16 9.21 7.09 -16.05
C ALA A 16 7.87 6.83 -16.75
N LYS A 17 6.92 6.15 -16.07
CA LYS A 17 5.53 5.99 -16.54
C LYS A 17 4.65 7.21 -16.27
N GLY A 18 5.15 8.24 -15.57
CA GLY A 18 4.40 9.44 -15.24
C GLY A 18 3.78 9.47 -13.84
N VAL A 19 4.04 8.47 -12.99
CA VAL A 19 3.60 8.46 -11.59
C VAL A 19 4.49 9.42 -10.79
N THR A 20 3.96 10.58 -10.45
CA THR A 20 4.74 11.63 -9.78
C THR A 20 4.01 12.17 -8.54
N ALA A 21 4.69 12.14 -7.39
CA ALA A 21 4.27 12.75 -6.13
C ALA A 21 2.77 12.56 -5.80
N PRO A 22 2.26 11.33 -5.66
CA PRO A 22 0.89 11.11 -5.22
C PRO A 22 0.67 11.70 -3.83
N GLU A 23 -0.44 12.38 -3.62
CA GLU A 23 -0.78 12.91 -2.31
C GLU A 23 -1.23 11.78 -1.36
N PHE A 24 -2.04 10.86 -1.90
CA PHE A 24 -2.56 9.72 -1.14
C PHE A 24 -2.24 8.39 -1.82
N GLY A 25 -1.78 7.43 -1.01
CA GLY A 25 -1.73 6.03 -1.38
C GLY A 25 -2.98 5.31 -0.88
N LEU A 26 -3.62 4.55 -1.75
CA LEU A 26 -4.82 3.78 -1.43
C LEU A 26 -4.52 2.30 -1.60
N ILE A 27 -4.57 1.51 -0.53
CA ILE A 27 -4.49 0.06 -0.62
C ILE A 27 -5.90 -0.49 -0.50
N LEU A 28 -6.50 -0.80 -1.65
CA LEU A 28 -7.90 -1.21 -1.75
C LEU A 28 -8.05 -2.68 -1.36
N GLY A 29 -8.90 -2.92 -0.37
CA GLY A 29 -9.28 -4.25 0.08
C GLY A 29 -10.48 -4.80 -0.69
N SER A 30 -10.94 -5.99 -0.27
CA SER A 30 -12.09 -6.67 -0.87
C SER A 30 -13.34 -5.79 -0.87
N GLY A 31 -13.99 -5.69 -2.03
CA GLY A 31 -15.20 -4.90 -2.23
C GLY A 31 -14.98 -3.41 -2.53
N LEU A 32 -13.73 -2.92 -2.54
CA LEU A 32 -13.42 -1.52 -2.84
C LEU A 32 -12.59 -1.36 -4.13
N GLY A 33 -12.36 -2.43 -4.89
CA GLY A 33 -11.59 -2.38 -6.14
C GLY A 33 -12.18 -1.44 -7.19
N GLU A 34 -13.52 -1.32 -7.23
CA GLU A 34 -14.25 -0.44 -8.15
C GLU A 34 -13.92 1.05 -7.94
N LEU A 35 -13.50 1.46 -6.73
CA LEU A 35 -13.08 2.84 -6.48
C LEU A 35 -11.93 3.29 -7.39
N ALA A 36 -11.08 2.38 -7.82
CA ALA A 36 -10.00 2.69 -8.76
C ALA A 36 -10.50 3.02 -10.17
N GLU A 37 -11.73 2.64 -10.53
CA GLU A 37 -12.36 2.96 -11.80
C GLU A 37 -12.89 4.40 -11.85
N GLU A 38 -13.05 5.04 -10.68
CA GLU A 38 -13.44 6.43 -10.55
C GLU A 38 -12.25 7.40 -10.66
N ILE A 39 -11.03 6.89 -10.77
CA ILE A 39 -9.83 7.71 -10.93
C ILE A 39 -9.81 8.30 -12.34
N GLU A 40 -9.81 9.62 -12.41
CA GLU A 40 -9.76 10.38 -13.66
C GLU A 40 -8.32 10.44 -14.21
N ASN A 41 -8.20 10.47 -15.55
CA ASN A 41 -6.92 10.52 -16.29
C ASN A 41 -5.93 9.44 -15.79
N PRO A 42 -6.34 8.16 -15.70
CA PRO A 42 -5.57 7.15 -15.02
C PRO A 42 -4.32 6.73 -15.81
N ILE A 43 -3.21 6.60 -15.13
CA ILE A 43 -2.06 5.80 -15.55
C ILE A 43 -2.21 4.44 -14.87
N VAL A 44 -2.39 3.39 -15.67
CA VAL A 44 -2.57 2.02 -15.18
C VAL A 44 -1.33 1.21 -15.50
N VAL A 45 -0.79 0.52 -14.49
CA VAL A 45 0.36 -0.36 -14.62
C VAL A 45 0.01 -1.72 -14.00
N ASP A 46 0.11 -2.79 -14.79
CA ASP A 46 -0.08 -4.15 -14.28
C ASP A 46 1.07 -4.52 -13.32
N TYR A 47 0.78 -5.20 -12.23
CA TYR A 47 1.80 -5.60 -11.25
C TYR A 47 2.91 -6.44 -11.87
N ALA A 48 2.57 -7.25 -12.87
CA ALA A 48 3.53 -8.10 -13.58
C ALA A 48 4.59 -7.29 -14.33
N ASP A 49 4.29 -6.05 -14.71
CA ASP A 49 5.21 -5.18 -15.45
C ASP A 49 6.11 -4.35 -14.51
N ILE A 50 5.76 -4.29 -13.22
CA ILE A 50 6.51 -3.49 -12.24
C ILE A 50 7.72 -4.29 -11.74
N PRO A 51 8.95 -3.80 -11.90
CA PRO A 51 10.13 -4.50 -11.43
C PRO A 51 10.09 -4.69 -9.89
N ASN A 52 10.56 -5.85 -9.43
CA ASN A 52 10.61 -6.25 -8.02
C ASN A 52 9.24 -6.33 -7.31
N TRP A 53 8.13 -6.18 -8.03
CA TRP A 53 6.78 -6.26 -7.45
C TRP A 53 6.40 -7.72 -7.23
N GLY A 54 5.69 -7.98 -6.13
CA GLY A 54 5.16 -9.31 -5.88
C GLY A 54 4.10 -9.73 -6.91
N GLN A 55 3.89 -11.02 -7.06
CA GLN A 55 2.79 -11.55 -7.87
C GLN A 55 1.58 -11.82 -6.96
N SER A 56 0.42 -11.28 -7.32
CA SER A 56 -0.84 -11.59 -6.65
C SER A 56 -1.32 -12.97 -7.12
N THR A 57 -1.57 -13.88 -6.17
CA THR A 57 -2.09 -15.22 -6.45
C THR A 57 -3.59 -15.34 -6.18
N VAL A 58 -4.21 -14.29 -5.64
CA VAL A 58 -5.62 -14.30 -5.24
C VAL A 58 -6.54 -14.06 -6.43
N VAL A 59 -7.45 -14.99 -6.67
CA VAL A 59 -8.53 -14.84 -7.65
C VAL A 59 -9.43 -13.67 -7.26
N GLY A 60 -9.63 -12.72 -8.17
CA GLY A 60 -10.46 -11.52 -7.94
C GLY A 60 -9.70 -10.24 -7.60
N HIS A 61 -8.36 -10.28 -7.49
CA HIS A 61 -7.54 -9.08 -7.46
C HIS A 61 -7.09 -8.73 -8.89
N ALA A 62 -7.40 -7.52 -9.35
CA ALA A 62 -7.02 -7.08 -10.69
C ALA A 62 -5.50 -6.99 -10.88
N GLY A 63 -4.74 -6.90 -9.78
CA GLY A 63 -3.28 -6.85 -9.81
C GLY A 63 -2.76 -5.60 -10.54
N LYS A 64 -3.36 -4.44 -10.28
CA LYS A 64 -3.05 -3.19 -10.97
C LYS A 64 -2.72 -2.07 -9.99
N LEU A 65 -1.78 -1.24 -10.40
CA LEU A 65 -1.50 0.06 -9.83
C LEU A 65 -2.17 1.12 -10.71
N VAL A 66 -2.99 1.98 -10.13
CA VAL A 66 -3.71 3.05 -10.83
C VAL A 66 -3.32 4.38 -10.19
N TYR A 67 -2.79 5.30 -11.00
CA TYR A 67 -2.43 6.65 -10.57
C TYR A 67 -3.21 7.67 -11.38
N GLY A 68 -3.77 8.67 -10.72
CA GLY A 68 -4.54 9.74 -11.37
C GLY A 68 -5.22 10.67 -10.39
N ASP A 69 -6.30 11.30 -10.83
CA ASP A 69 -7.05 12.25 -10.03
C ASP A 69 -8.31 11.59 -9.44
N LEU A 70 -8.49 11.68 -8.14
CA LEU A 70 -9.71 11.27 -7.45
C LEU A 70 -10.21 12.42 -6.59
N SER A 71 -11.39 12.95 -6.89
CA SER A 71 -11.97 14.12 -6.21
C SER A 71 -10.99 15.31 -6.15
N GLY A 72 -10.24 15.55 -7.23
CA GLY A 72 -9.30 16.66 -7.35
C GLY A 72 -7.97 16.46 -6.58
N ARG A 73 -7.66 15.23 -6.15
CA ARG A 73 -6.41 14.86 -5.46
C ARG A 73 -5.64 13.82 -6.26
N LYS A 74 -4.31 13.95 -6.30
CA LYS A 74 -3.45 12.91 -6.90
C LYS A 74 -3.37 11.70 -6.00
N VAL A 75 -3.85 10.56 -6.50
CA VAL A 75 -3.87 9.29 -5.77
C VAL A 75 -3.08 8.21 -6.49
N LEU A 76 -2.53 7.30 -5.71
CA LEU A 76 -1.92 6.05 -6.15
C LEU A 76 -2.70 4.90 -5.53
N ALA A 77 -3.56 4.25 -6.31
CA ALA A 77 -4.39 3.17 -5.84
C ALA A 77 -3.82 1.80 -6.22
N LEU A 78 -3.86 0.87 -5.31
CA LEU A 78 -3.53 -0.53 -5.51
C LEU A 78 -4.82 -1.36 -5.55
N GLN A 79 -5.17 -1.89 -6.72
CA GLN A 79 -6.26 -2.87 -6.91
C GLN A 79 -5.77 -4.27 -6.62
N GLY A 80 -5.70 -4.62 -5.35
CA GLY A 80 -5.16 -5.86 -4.83
C GLY A 80 -3.91 -5.63 -3.97
N ARG A 81 -3.66 -6.58 -3.08
CA ARG A 81 -2.54 -6.54 -2.15
C ARG A 81 -2.02 -7.93 -1.89
N PHE A 82 -0.83 -8.00 -1.31
CA PHE A 82 -0.20 -9.25 -0.89
C PHE A 82 -0.55 -9.53 0.58
N HIS A 83 -0.83 -10.79 0.91
CA HIS A 83 -1.10 -11.16 2.29
C HIS A 83 -0.03 -12.11 2.81
N PHE A 84 0.28 -11.98 4.09
CA PHE A 84 1.26 -12.85 4.75
C PHE A 84 0.81 -14.31 4.78
N TYR A 85 -0.49 -14.57 4.97
CA TYR A 85 -1.05 -15.92 5.00
C TYR A 85 -0.98 -16.66 3.65
N GLU A 86 -0.72 -15.96 2.55
CA GLU A 86 -0.48 -16.58 1.22
C GLU A 86 0.94 -17.13 1.08
N GLY A 87 1.77 -17.05 2.13
CA GLY A 87 3.18 -17.46 2.09
C GLY A 87 4.14 -16.36 1.64
N ASN A 88 3.65 -15.14 1.42
CA ASN A 88 4.51 -14.00 1.12
C ASN A 88 5.36 -13.61 2.32
N THR A 89 6.60 -13.17 2.07
CA THR A 89 7.44 -12.59 3.11
C THR A 89 6.93 -11.21 3.54
N MET A 90 7.28 -10.75 4.74
CA MET A 90 6.95 -9.39 5.19
C MET A 90 7.57 -8.32 4.28
N GLU A 91 8.73 -8.60 3.65
CA GLU A 91 9.31 -7.71 2.65
C GLU A 91 8.36 -7.49 1.48
N VAL A 92 7.82 -8.56 0.89
CA VAL A 92 6.86 -8.49 -0.23
C VAL A 92 5.58 -7.77 0.17
N VAL A 93 5.02 -8.11 1.34
CA VAL A 93 3.75 -7.52 1.82
C VAL A 93 3.87 -6.01 2.05
N THR A 94 5.02 -5.54 2.55
CA THR A 94 5.23 -4.12 2.86
C THR A 94 5.91 -3.33 1.75
N PHE A 95 6.39 -3.99 0.70
CA PHE A 95 7.06 -3.35 -0.42
C PHE A 95 6.23 -2.20 -1.05
N PRO A 96 4.93 -2.37 -1.30
CA PRO A 96 4.10 -1.29 -1.85
C PRO A 96 4.08 -0.03 -0.98
N VAL A 97 4.06 -0.17 0.34
CA VAL A 97 4.08 0.97 1.27
C VAL A 97 5.42 1.72 1.16
N ARG A 98 6.53 0.99 1.01
CA ARG A 98 7.87 1.58 0.80
C ARG A 98 7.94 2.34 -0.52
N ILE A 99 7.32 1.82 -1.58
CA ILE A 99 7.23 2.50 -2.88
C ILE A 99 6.38 3.78 -2.77
N MET A 100 5.24 3.74 -2.09
CA MET A 100 4.43 4.95 -1.82
C MET A 100 5.27 6.02 -1.11
N ARG A 101 6.06 5.63 -0.11
CA ARG A 101 6.98 6.54 0.57
C ARG A 101 8.08 7.07 -0.34
N ALA A 102 8.68 6.22 -1.18
CA ALA A 102 9.73 6.62 -2.13
C ALA A 102 9.21 7.56 -3.22
N LEU A 103 7.92 7.48 -3.56
CA LEU A 103 7.21 8.40 -4.45
C LEU A 103 6.73 9.69 -3.73
N ALA A 104 7.14 9.90 -2.48
CA ALA A 104 6.76 11.04 -1.65
C ALA A 104 5.24 11.13 -1.33
N CYS A 105 4.55 10.00 -1.29
CA CYS A 105 3.16 9.96 -0.87
C CYS A 105 3.02 10.51 0.56
N HIS A 106 2.10 11.46 0.76
CA HIS A 106 1.92 12.12 2.06
C HIS A 106 1.24 11.20 3.07
N SER A 107 0.19 10.51 2.65
CA SER A 107 -0.62 9.65 3.52
C SER A 107 -1.00 8.36 2.82
N VAL A 108 -1.11 7.27 3.59
CA VAL A 108 -1.55 5.97 3.08
C VAL A 108 -2.84 5.56 3.79
N LEU A 109 -3.85 5.22 3.00
CA LEU A 109 -5.11 4.67 3.47
C LEU A 109 -5.14 3.17 3.14
N VAL A 110 -5.23 2.34 4.17
CA VAL A 110 -5.33 0.89 4.02
C VAL A 110 -6.75 0.46 4.38
N THR A 111 -7.44 -0.20 3.46
CA THR A 111 -8.81 -0.66 3.70
C THR A 111 -8.87 -2.18 3.81
N ASN A 112 -9.79 -2.68 4.63
CA ASN A 112 -10.07 -4.11 4.76
C ASN A 112 -11.53 -4.36 5.15
N ALA A 113 -12.05 -5.50 4.75
CA ALA A 113 -13.27 -6.02 5.32
C ALA A 113 -12.95 -6.80 6.62
N ALA A 114 -13.84 -6.72 7.60
CA ALA A 114 -13.72 -7.47 8.86
C ALA A 114 -15.09 -7.88 9.40
N GLY A 115 -15.12 -8.93 10.19
CA GLY A 115 -16.30 -9.26 10.98
C GLY A 115 -16.52 -8.23 12.08
N GLY A 116 -17.75 -7.76 12.25
CA GLY A 116 -18.13 -6.79 13.29
C GLY A 116 -19.02 -7.43 14.35
N ILE A 117 -18.78 -7.10 15.62
CA ILE A 117 -19.66 -7.46 16.73
C ILE A 117 -20.45 -6.22 17.14
N GLY A 118 -21.78 -6.28 17.03
CA GLY A 118 -22.66 -5.15 17.34
C GLY A 118 -22.83 -4.13 16.21
N TYR A 119 -22.30 -4.40 15.01
CA TYR A 119 -22.43 -3.55 13.82
C TYR A 119 -23.09 -4.31 12.67
N GLY A 120 -23.87 -3.61 11.85
CA GLY A 120 -24.47 -4.20 10.65
C GLY A 120 -23.51 -4.22 9.45
N PRO A 121 -23.81 -5.06 8.42
CA PRO A 121 -23.07 -5.04 7.16
C PRO A 121 -23.06 -3.63 6.53
N GLY A 122 -21.93 -3.26 5.93
CA GLY A 122 -21.75 -1.95 5.30
C GLY A 122 -21.37 -0.80 6.25
N THR A 123 -21.23 -1.08 7.56
CA THR A 123 -20.73 -0.08 8.51
C THR A 123 -19.27 0.25 8.21
N LEU A 124 -18.98 1.54 8.06
CA LEU A 124 -17.59 2.03 7.97
C LEU A 124 -17.03 2.27 9.37
N MET A 125 -15.81 1.81 9.60
CA MET A 125 -15.12 1.96 10.87
C MET A 125 -13.70 2.48 10.63
N LEU A 126 -13.33 3.53 11.35
CA LEU A 126 -11.95 3.97 11.42
C LEU A 126 -11.24 3.22 12.54
N ILE A 127 -10.20 2.47 12.17
CA ILE A 127 -9.39 1.70 13.14
C ILE A 127 -8.52 2.69 13.91
N LYS A 128 -8.65 2.70 15.23
CA LYS A 128 -7.83 3.52 16.11
C LYS A 128 -6.52 2.83 16.49
N ASP A 129 -6.57 1.52 16.69
CA ASP A 129 -5.42 0.73 17.13
C ASP A 129 -5.60 -0.75 16.78
N HIS A 130 -4.51 -1.53 16.87
CA HIS A 130 -4.45 -2.95 16.58
C HIS A 130 -3.80 -3.74 17.72
N ILE A 131 -4.26 -4.98 17.88
CA ILE A 131 -3.53 -5.99 18.63
C ILE A 131 -2.86 -6.94 17.63
N ASN A 132 -1.53 -6.92 17.55
CA ASN A 132 -0.80 -7.80 16.66
C ASN A 132 -0.72 -9.22 17.23
N MET A 133 -1.49 -10.14 16.64
CA MET A 133 -1.49 -11.56 16.99
C MET A 133 -0.83 -12.46 15.94
N ILE A 134 -0.16 -11.88 14.94
CA ILE A 134 0.49 -12.64 13.85
C ILE A 134 1.75 -13.37 14.35
N GLY A 135 2.35 -12.93 15.46
CA GLY A 135 3.59 -13.49 16.00
C GLY A 135 4.86 -13.03 15.28
N THR A 136 4.73 -12.15 14.32
CA THR A 136 5.83 -11.52 13.59
C THR A 136 5.46 -10.08 13.19
N ASN A 137 6.41 -9.32 12.68
CA ASN A 137 6.16 -7.97 12.16
C ASN A 137 7.25 -7.56 11.15
N PRO A 138 6.99 -6.57 10.29
CA PRO A 138 7.92 -6.13 9.26
C PRO A 138 9.11 -5.31 9.76
N LEU A 139 9.18 -5.00 11.06
CA LEU A 139 10.29 -4.25 11.66
C LEU A 139 11.46 -5.15 12.08
N ILE A 140 11.32 -6.48 11.92
CA ILE A 140 12.41 -7.43 12.19
C ILE A 140 13.45 -7.31 11.09
N GLY A 141 14.72 -7.16 11.46
CA GLY A 141 15.85 -7.05 10.54
C GLY A 141 16.51 -5.67 10.58
N GLU A 142 17.26 -5.34 9.53
CA GLU A 142 17.95 -4.05 9.41
C GLU A 142 16.96 -2.91 9.16
N ASN A 143 17.20 -1.75 9.78
CA ASN A 143 16.42 -0.55 9.48
C ASN A 143 16.97 0.13 8.23
N LEU A 144 16.08 0.62 7.37
CA LEU A 144 16.45 1.50 6.25
C LEU A 144 16.34 2.96 6.74
N GLU A 145 17.45 3.53 7.19
CA GLU A 145 17.48 4.88 7.78
C GLU A 145 16.94 5.97 6.84
N GLU A 146 17.00 5.75 5.53
CA GLU A 146 16.45 6.66 4.51
C GLU A 146 14.92 6.81 4.62
N PHE A 147 14.25 5.82 5.24
CA PHE A 147 12.80 5.87 5.48
C PHE A 147 12.45 6.41 6.87
N GLY A 148 13.44 6.67 7.71
CA GLY A 148 13.29 7.21 9.04
C GLY A 148 13.56 6.19 10.16
N PRO A 149 13.39 6.61 11.41
CA PRO A 149 13.68 5.75 12.57
C PRO A 149 12.71 4.57 12.62
N ARG A 150 13.19 3.42 13.10
CA ARG A 150 12.37 2.21 13.30
C ARG A 150 11.19 2.45 14.25
N PHE A 151 11.41 3.22 15.27
CA PHE A 151 10.43 3.57 16.29
C PHE A 151 10.26 5.10 16.31
N PRO A 152 9.23 5.65 15.64
CA PRO A 152 8.93 7.06 15.78
C PRO A 152 8.52 7.35 17.24
N ASP A 153 8.80 8.57 17.69
CA ASP A 153 8.36 9.01 19.02
C ASP A 153 6.83 9.14 19.03
N LEU A 154 6.17 8.17 19.66
CA LEU A 154 4.71 8.13 19.76
C LEU A 154 4.18 9.10 20.83
N SER A 155 5.03 9.72 21.64
CA SER A 155 4.61 10.71 22.62
C SER A 155 3.99 11.97 21.99
N LEU A 156 4.29 12.22 20.71
CA LEU A 156 3.76 13.32 19.92
C LEU A 156 2.42 13.00 19.22
N ILE A 157 1.91 11.77 19.32
CA ILE A 157 0.66 11.35 18.67
C ILE A 157 -0.57 11.64 19.56
N HIS A 158 -0.37 12.08 20.79
CA HIS A 158 -1.45 12.42 21.71
C HIS A 158 -1.94 13.88 21.55
N ILE A 159 -2.16 14.29 20.33
CA ILE A 159 -2.77 15.58 20.03
C ILE A 159 -4.24 15.36 19.70
#